data_516cb4a9990f26b40a84fd751221c412
#
_entry.id   516cb4a9990f26b40a84fd751221c412
#
_cell.length_a   1.000
_cell.length_b   1.000
_cell.length_c   1.000
_cell.angle_alpha   90.00
_cell.angle_beta   90.00
_cell.angle_gamma   90.00
#
_symmetry.space_group_name_H-M   'P 1'
#
loop_
_entity.id
_entity.type
_entity.pdbx_description
1 polymer ?
#
loop_
_entity_poly.entity_id
_entity_poly.type
_entity_poly.pdbx_seq_one_letter_code
_entity_poly.pdbx_strand_id
1 'polypeptide(L)'
;MKTWMCALMLALSTGASAQNPIISGQYSADPTARVFNGKVYLYPSHDIPSPIEKLKEWFCMADYHVFSSSNLTEWQDHGVIVSQDKVPWVQDGSYTMWAPDC
;
A
#
# COMPACT_ATOMS: atom_id res chain seq x y z
N MET A 1 -15.30 -48.26 -38.55
CA MET A 1 -14.35 -47.16 -38.32
C MET A 1 -14.85 -46.30 -37.16
N LYS A 2 -14.16 -46.31 -36.03
CA LYS A 2 -14.53 -45.50 -34.87
C LYS A 2 -13.73 -44.20 -34.92
N THR A 3 -14.41 -43.10 -35.22
CA THR A 3 -13.83 -41.77 -35.18
C THR A 3 -13.77 -41.28 -33.73
N TRP A 4 -12.57 -41.15 -33.20
CA TRP A 4 -12.31 -40.54 -31.89
C TRP A 4 -12.31 -39.03 -32.06
N MET A 5 -13.36 -38.35 -31.57
CA MET A 5 -13.37 -36.91 -31.41
C MET A 5 -12.55 -36.57 -30.17
N CYS A 6 -11.33 -36.08 -30.36
CA CYS A 6 -10.60 -35.40 -29.28
C CYS A 6 -11.23 -34.02 -29.04
N ALA A 7 -12.00 -33.90 -27.97
CA ALA A 7 -12.47 -32.62 -27.49
C ALA A 7 -11.28 -31.88 -26.85
N LEU A 8 -10.78 -30.86 -27.55
CA LEU A 8 -9.75 -29.96 -27.04
C LEU A 8 -10.42 -29.02 -26.02
N MET A 9 -10.27 -29.31 -24.73
CA MET A 9 -10.66 -28.38 -23.68
C MET A 9 -9.65 -27.22 -23.65
N LEU A 10 -10.01 -26.08 -24.22
CA LEU A 10 -9.31 -24.82 -23.99
C LEU A 10 -9.59 -24.42 -22.56
N ALA A 11 -8.63 -24.64 -21.67
CA ALA A 11 -8.65 -24.04 -20.34
C ALA A 11 -8.39 -22.53 -20.52
N LEU A 12 -9.45 -21.72 -20.43
CA LEU A 12 -9.29 -20.27 -20.24
C LEU A 12 -8.70 -20.07 -18.85
N SER A 13 -7.38 -19.91 -18.77
CA SER A 13 -6.74 -19.36 -17.59
C SER A 13 -7.12 -17.89 -17.51
N THR A 14 -8.10 -17.54 -16.66
CA THR A 14 -8.29 -16.17 -16.21
C THR A 14 -7.08 -15.82 -15.37
N GLY A 15 -6.06 -15.24 -15.99
CA GLY A 15 -4.89 -14.75 -15.28
C GLY A 15 -5.35 -13.66 -14.31
N ALA A 16 -5.22 -13.91 -13.01
CA ALA A 16 -5.32 -12.86 -12.02
C ALA A 16 -4.15 -11.89 -12.27
N SER A 17 -4.43 -10.75 -12.87
CA SER A 17 -3.44 -9.69 -13.06
C SER A 17 -3.30 -8.95 -11.75
N ALA A 18 -2.24 -9.24 -11.00
CA ALA A 18 -1.85 -8.40 -9.87
C ALA A 18 -1.41 -7.04 -10.41
N GLN A 19 -2.02 -5.96 -9.93
CA GLN A 19 -1.63 -4.61 -10.31
C GLN A 19 -0.43 -4.17 -9.47
N ASN A 20 0.70 -3.93 -10.12
CA ASN A 20 1.87 -3.31 -9.52
C ASN A 20 2.11 -1.93 -10.16
N PRO A 21 2.35 -0.89 -9.34
CA PRO A 21 2.39 -0.91 -7.87
C PRO A 21 0.99 -1.01 -7.23
N ILE A 22 0.93 -1.57 -6.01
CA ILE A 22 -0.31 -1.64 -5.21
C ILE A 22 -0.84 -0.24 -4.91
N ILE A 23 0.06 0.70 -4.59
CA ILE A 23 -0.22 2.10 -4.29
C ILE A 23 0.35 2.93 -5.42
N SER A 24 -0.49 3.65 -6.16
CA SER A 24 -0.10 4.51 -7.28
C SER A 24 -0.36 6.00 -7.05
N GLY A 25 -1.15 6.35 -6.03
CA GLY A 25 -1.56 7.71 -5.73
C GLY A 25 -0.60 8.51 -4.84
N GLN A 26 0.44 7.88 -4.31
CA GLN A 26 1.41 8.50 -3.42
C GLN A 26 2.75 7.77 -3.47
N TYR A 27 3.81 8.43 -3.00
CA TYR A 27 5.09 7.77 -2.75
C TYR A 27 5.04 7.09 -1.38
N SER A 28 5.43 5.82 -1.34
CA SER A 28 5.33 4.97 -0.14
C SER A 28 6.48 3.98 -0.10
N ALA A 29 6.96 3.69 1.11
CA ALA A 29 8.01 2.73 1.37
C ALA A 29 7.80 2.00 2.71
N ASP A 30 8.68 1.04 2.99
CA ASP A 30 8.82 0.35 4.29
C ASP A 30 7.50 -0.11 4.92
N PRO A 31 6.60 -0.79 4.17
CA PRO A 31 5.30 -1.14 4.68
C PRO A 31 5.36 -2.29 5.69
N THR A 32 4.51 -2.22 6.71
CA THR A 32 4.10 -3.40 7.46
C THR A 32 2.73 -3.87 7.01
N ALA A 33 2.48 -5.17 7.11
CA ALA A 33 1.20 -5.77 6.74
C ALA A 33 0.65 -6.62 7.88
N ARG A 34 -0.65 -6.51 8.15
CA ARG A 34 -1.35 -7.28 9.18
C ARG A 34 -2.68 -7.79 8.64
N VAL A 35 -3.13 -8.91 9.20
CA VAL A 35 -4.44 -9.49 8.85
C VAL A 35 -5.40 -9.28 10.00
N PHE A 36 -6.51 -8.61 9.73
CA PHE A 36 -7.62 -8.43 10.68
C PHE A 36 -8.93 -8.80 10.01
N ASN A 37 -9.72 -9.67 10.64
CA ASN A 37 -11.05 -10.05 10.17
C ASN A 37 -11.08 -10.49 8.69
N GLY A 38 -10.08 -11.25 8.25
CA GLY A 38 -9.99 -11.77 6.88
C GLY A 38 -9.57 -10.76 5.82
N LYS A 39 -9.15 -9.55 6.20
CA LYS A 39 -8.57 -8.54 5.31
C LYS A 39 -7.10 -8.31 5.63
N VAL A 40 -6.31 -8.05 4.61
CA VAL A 40 -4.94 -7.55 4.76
C VAL A 40 -4.99 -6.03 4.86
N TYR A 41 -4.36 -5.51 5.90
CA TYR A 41 -4.11 -4.08 6.08
C TYR A 41 -2.64 -3.80 5.86
N LEU A 42 -2.34 -2.78 5.05
CA LEU A 42 -1.00 -2.36 4.69
C LEU A 42 -0.77 -0.94 5.22
N TYR A 43 0.29 -0.77 5.98
CA TYR A 43 0.69 0.48 6.62
C TYR A 43 2.04 0.91 6.06
N PRO A 44 2.09 1.69 4.98
CA PRO A 44 3.33 2.23 4.43
C PRO A 44 3.65 3.59 5.04
N SER A 45 4.89 4.05 4.87
CA SER A 45 5.21 5.46 4.98
C SER A 45 4.56 6.27 3.85
N HIS A 46 4.46 7.59 4.05
CA HIS A 46 3.93 8.51 3.06
C HIS A 46 4.93 9.64 2.84
N ASP A 47 5.67 9.57 1.73
CA ASP A 47 6.62 10.58 1.33
C ASP A 47 5.92 11.72 0.60
N ILE A 48 6.18 12.94 1.05
CA ILE A 48 5.66 14.18 0.47
C ILE A 48 6.79 15.09 0.01
N PRO A 49 6.55 15.99 -0.97
CA PRO A 49 7.48 17.07 -1.26
C PRO A 49 7.73 17.89 0.00
N SER A 50 9.00 18.14 0.34
CA SER A 50 9.33 18.83 1.57
C SER A 50 8.83 20.26 1.58
N PRO A 51 8.08 20.68 2.62
CA PRO A 51 7.70 22.08 2.82
C PRO A 51 8.85 22.93 3.43
N ILE A 52 9.96 22.29 3.82
CA ILE A 52 11.11 22.97 4.43
C ILE A 52 12.39 22.72 3.61
N GLU A 53 13.18 23.77 3.39
CA GLU A 53 14.39 23.74 2.54
C GLU A 53 15.41 22.69 3.02
N LYS A 54 15.56 22.53 4.33
CA LYS A 54 16.49 21.57 4.97
C LYS A 54 16.27 20.13 4.53
N LEU A 55 15.01 19.75 4.18
CA LEU A 55 14.64 18.38 3.80
C LEU A 55 14.30 18.25 2.31
N LYS A 56 14.61 19.24 1.48
CA LYS A 56 14.20 19.29 0.09
C LYS A 56 14.70 18.12 -0.74
N GLU A 57 15.92 17.65 -0.45
CA GLU A 57 16.54 16.49 -1.11
C GLU A 57 16.57 15.25 -0.20
N TRP A 58 15.67 15.20 0.79
CA TRP A 58 15.64 14.14 1.78
C TRP A 58 14.22 13.60 1.98
N PHE A 59 14.08 12.53 2.73
CA PHE A 59 12.80 11.94 3.09
C PHE A 59 11.98 12.90 3.94
N CYS A 60 10.71 13.08 3.57
CA CYS A 60 9.81 13.99 4.27
C CYS A 60 8.45 13.31 4.45
N MET A 61 8.13 12.91 5.67
CA MET A 61 6.95 12.12 6.01
C MET A 61 6.24 12.70 7.22
N ALA A 62 5.03 13.18 7.03
CA ALA A 62 4.24 13.86 8.06
C ALA A 62 3.14 12.99 8.66
N ASP A 63 2.79 11.89 8.00
CA ASP A 63 1.63 11.07 8.37
C ASP A 63 1.75 9.62 7.87
N TYR A 64 0.80 8.81 8.28
CA TYR A 64 0.60 7.45 7.79
C TYR A 64 -0.79 7.29 7.18
N HIS A 65 -0.84 6.65 6.03
CA HIS A 65 -2.06 6.08 5.47
C HIS A 65 -2.22 4.62 5.87
N VAL A 66 -3.42 4.09 5.70
CA VAL A 66 -3.67 2.65 5.72
C VAL A 66 -4.46 2.25 4.49
N PHE A 67 -4.05 1.13 3.92
CA PHE A 67 -4.73 0.50 2.79
C PHE A 67 -5.23 -0.88 3.21
N SER A 68 -6.35 -1.34 2.65
CA SER A 68 -6.82 -2.70 2.90
C SER A 68 -7.27 -3.40 1.64
N SER A 69 -7.16 -4.74 1.67
CA SER A 69 -7.63 -5.60 0.60
C SER A 69 -8.18 -6.91 1.15
N SER A 70 -9.23 -7.42 0.50
CA SER A 70 -9.77 -8.76 0.76
C SER A 70 -9.25 -9.80 -0.23
N ASN A 71 -8.64 -9.38 -1.35
CA ASN A 71 -8.25 -10.26 -2.47
C ASN A 71 -6.82 -9.99 -2.98
N LEU A 72 -6.08 -9.05 -2.40
CA LEU A 72 -4.72 -8.63 -2.75
C LEU A 72 -4.58 -7.99 -4.16
N THR A 73 -5.67 -7.79 -4.87
CA THR A 73 -5.69 -7.16 -6.21
C THR A 73 -6.34 -5.79 -6.18
N GLU A 74 -7.38 -5.63 -5.39
CA GLU A 74 -8.09 -4.37 -5.20
C GLU A 74 -7.77 -3.83 -3.81
N TRP A 75 -7.30 -2.59 -3.74
CA TRP A 75 -6.89 -1.94 -2.51
C TRP A 75 -7.71 -0.69 -2.27
N GLN A 76 -8.19 -0.55 -1.05
CA GLN A 76 -8.90 0.63 -0.57
C GLN A 76 -7.95 1.49 0.26
N ASP A 77 -7.79 2.76 -0.12
CA ASP A 77 -7.13 3.78 0.71
C ASP A 77 -8.14 4.31 1.74
N HIS A 78 -7.79 4.21 3.01
CA HIS A 78 -8.59 4.74 4.13
C HIS A 78 -8.15 6.15 4.53
N GLY A 79 -7.18 6.72 3.85
CA GLY A 79 -6.64 8.04 4.15
C GLY A 79 -5.65 8.06 5.31
N VAL A 80 -5.38 9.26 5.80
CA VAL A 80 -4.48 9.50 6.92
C VAL A 80 -5.09 8.98 8.21
N ILE A 81 -4.38 8.10 8.90
CA ILE A 81 -4.80 7.54 10.20
C ILE A 81 -4.05 8.16 11.37
N VAL A 82 -2.81 8.58 11.17
CA VAL A 82 -1.97 9.25 12.17
C VAL A 82 -1.17 10.33 11.47
N SER A 83 -1.13 11.53 12.03
CA SER A 83 -0.27 12.62 11.57
C SER A 83 0.62 13.12 12.72
N GLN A 84 1.80 13.65 12.39
CA GLN A 84 2.80 14.08 13.38
C GLN A 84 2.26 15.11 14.37
N ASP A 85 1.36 16.00 13.95
CA ASP A 85 0.75 17.05 14.78
C ASP A 85 -0.25 16.51 15.82
N LYS A 86 -0.66 15.24 15.71
CA LYS A 86 -1.57 14.55 16.63
C LYS A 86 -0.85 13.66 17.64
N VAL A 87 0.47 13.52 17.52
CA VAL A 87 1.26 12.64 18.39
C VAL A 87 2.06 13.49 19.38
N PRO A 88 1.69 13.52 20.68
CA PRO A 88 2.23 14.48 21.66
C PRO A 88 3.74 14.43 21.88
N TRP A 89 4.39 13.31 21.59
CA TRP A 89 5.84 13.13 21.77
C TRP A 89 6.64 13.29 20.47
N VAL A 90 5.97 13.51 19.33
CA VAL A 90 6.65 13.83 18.08
C VAL A 90 6.94 15.33 18.05
N GLN A 91 8.18 15.69 17.72
CA GLN A 91 8.55 17.09 17.56
C GLN A 91 7.81 17.68 16.35
N ASP A 92 7.16 18.81 16.55
CA ASP A 92 6.48 19.55 15.50
C ASP A 92 7.41 19.84 14.32
N GLY A 93 6.93 19.55 13.11
CA GLY A 93 7.69 19.78 11.88
C GLY A 93 8.92 18.90 11.71
N SER A 94 9.00 17.76 12.40
CA SER A 94 10.12 16.82 12.25
C SER A 94 10.12 16.09 10.92
N TYR A 95 8.94 15.81 10.37
CA TYR A 95 8.73 15.05 9.12
C TYR A 95 9.43 13.68 9.08
N THR A 96 9.48 13.01 10.22
CA THR A 96 10.20 11.73 10.40
C THR A 96 9.26 10.57 10.74
N MET A 97 8.06 10.56 10.19
CA MET A 97 7.10 9.48 10.35
C MET A 97 7.47 8.29 9.44
N TRP A 98 8.56 7.61 9.77
CA TRP A 98 9.15 6.52 8.98
C TRP A 98 8.64 5.14 9.41
N ALA A 99 8.68 4.18 8.48
CA ALA A 99 8.55 2.75 8.72
C ALA A 99 7.50 2.38 9.79
N PRO A 100 6.20 2.62 9.53
CA PRO A 100 5.17 2.32 10.51
C PRO A 100 5.05 0.82 10.80
N ASP A 101 4.70 0.48 12.02
CA ASP A 101 4.33 -0.87 12.43
C ASP A 101 3.11 -0.82 13.36
N CYS A 102 2.32 -1.93 13.42
CA CYS A 102 1.15 -2.05 14.29
C CYS A 102 0.91 -3.49 14.77
#